data_06940812cb7da29548d32f8c7ad8dbf7
#
_entry.id   06940812cb7da29548d32f8c7ad8dbf7
#
_cell.length_a   1.000
_cell.length_b   1.000
_cell.length_c   1.000
_cell.angle_alpha   90.00
_cell.angle_beta   90.00
_cell.angle_gamma   90.00
#
_symmetry.space_group_name_H-M   'P 1'
#
loop_
_entity.id
_entity.type
_entity.pdbx_description
1 polymer ?
#
loop_
_entity_poly.entity_id
_entity_poly.type
_entity_poly.pdbx_seq_one_letter_code
_entity_poly.pdbx_strand_id
1 'polypeptide(L)'
;ARNTKGLGDFETVFSFEHLYAAYRASVKGVGWKASTQRYKASALANIDKTHNALLGGTFKSKGFYEFDIVERGKPRHIRSVHISERVVQRCLCDYSLVPMLSRSFIYDNGASLQGKGYDFAVRRVTRFLTKHYRQHGREGYALVFDFSKYFDTAQHAPVFRAIEKSGIDDRLVALSEYFIKCFGDEGLGLGSQVSQIAAIALPNKIDHYIKDVLRMKFYERYMDDGLIISRSKEKLRECLAALRRLCAEHGIKLNEK
;
A
#
# COMPACT_ATOMS: atom_id res chain seq x y z
N ALA A 1 20.04 4.55 -14.17
CA ALA A 1 18.67 4.15 -14.53
C ALA A 1 18.46 2.68 -14.15
N ARG A 2 17.53 2.35 -13.24
CA ARG A 2 17.19 0.95 -12.96
C ARG A 2 16.55 0.36 -14.22
N ASN A 3 17.03 -0.82 -14.63
CA ASN A 3 16.46 -1.55 -15.76
C ASN A 3 15.00 -1.88 -15.46
N THR A 4 14.07 -1.25 -16.18
CA THR A 4 12.62 -1.38 -15.98
C THR A 4 11.99 -2.33 -17.00
N LYS A 5 12.81 -2.93 -17.85
CA LYS A 5 12.39 -3.89 -18.87
C LYS A 5 11.73 -5.09 -18.19
N GLY A 6 10.45 -5.33 -18.49
CA GLY A 6 9.67 -6.44 -17.96
C GLY A 6 8.85 -6.20 -16.68
N LEU A 7 9.08 -5.10 -15.94
CA LEU A 7 8.32 -4.83 -14.68
C LEU A 7 6.83 -4.51 -14.91
N GLY A 8 6.47 -4.11 -16.10
CA GLY A 8 5.08 -3.80 -16.47
C GLY A 8 4.47 -4.81 -17.43
N ASP A 9 5.17 -5.87 -17.79
CA ASP A 9 4.74 -6.89 -18.75
C ASP A 9 4.12 -8.09 -18.02
N PHE A 10 2.91 -8.50 -18.44
CA PHE A 10 2.14 -9.52 -17.75
C PHE A 10 2.83 -10.88 -17.71
N GLU A 11 3.37 -11.34 -18.85
CA GLU A 11 4.04 -12.64 -18.96
C GLU A 11 5.31 -12.68 -18.13
N THR A 12 6.08 -11.59 -18.14
CA THR A 12 7.30 -11.47 -17.33
C THR A 12 6.99 -11.47 -15.84
N VAL A 13 5.98 -10.71 -15.42
CA VAL A 13 5.55 -10.62 -14.00
C VAL A 13 5.11 -11.98 -13.50
N PHE A 14 4.33 -12.72 -14.28
CA PHE A 14 3.81 -14.02 -13.89
C PHE A 14 4.60 -15.21 -14.48
N SER A 15 5.89 -15.02 -14.78
CA SER A 15 6.76 -16.15 -15.13
C SER A 15 6.78 -17.20 -14.01
N PHE A 16 7.06 -18.44 -14.36
CA PHE A 16 7.13 -19.53 -13.41
C PHE A 16 8.12 -19.25 -12.27
N GLU A 17 9.28 -18.67 -12.61
CA GLU A 17 10.33 -18.29 -11.66
C GLU A 17 9.84 -17.26 -10.65
N HIS A 18 9.14 -16.23 -11.11
CA HIS A 18 8.59 -15.20 -10.23
C HIS A 18 7.48 -15.75 -9.32
N LEU A 19 6.58 -16.57 -9.86
CA LEU A 19 5.55 -17.24 -9.08
C LEU A 19 6.16 -18.18 -8.03
N TYR A 20 7.22 -18.91 -8.39
CA TYR A 20 7.93 -19.77 -7.45
C TYR A 20 8.62 -18.97 -6.34
N ALA A 21 9.28 -17.86 -6.67
CA ALA A 21 9.89 -16.96 -5.70
C ALA A 21 8.84 -16.33 -4.78
N ALA A 22 7.71 -15.88 -5.32
CA ALA A 22 6.58 -15.37 -4.56
C ALA A 22 5.97 -16.43 -3.63
N TYR A 23 5.86 -17.69 -4.09
CA TYR A 23 5.45 -18.82 -3.26
C TYR A 23 6.40 -18.99 -2.07
N ARG A 24 7.70 -19.11 -2.30
CA ARG A 24 8.69 -19.26 -1.22
C ARG A 24 8.60 -18.15 -0.18
N ALA A 25 8.41 -16.91 -0.63
CA ALA A 25 8.23 -15.77 0.26
C ALA A 25 6.89 -15.83 1.02
N SER A 26 5.82 -16.29 0.38
CA SER A 26 4.47 -16.35 0.96
C SER A 26 4.30 -17.44 2.02
N VAL A 27 5.06 -18.53 1.95
CA VAL A 27 5.00 -19.62 2.95
C VAL A 27 5.89 -19.39 4.16
N LYS A 28 6.79 -18.40 4.11
CA LYS A 28 7.68 -18.07 5.23
C LYS A 28 6.88 -17.60 6.44
N GLY A 29 7.09 -18.26 7.58
CA GLY A 29 6.41 -17.95 8.85
C GLY A 29 4.98 -18.51 9.00
N VAL A 30 4.40 -19.11 7.93
CA VAL A 30 3.05 -19.68 7.94
C VAL A 30 3.01 -21.18 7.55
N GLY A 31 4.17 -21.83 7.52
CA GLY A 31 4.32 -23.24 7.13
C GLY A 31 3.58 -24.25 8.04
N TRP A 32 3.20 -23.82 9.24
CA TRP A 32 2.42 -24.61 10.20
C TRP A 32 0.92 -24.70 9.85
N LYS A 33 0.39 -23.80 9.00
CA LYS A 33 -1.02 -23.78 8.60
C LYS A 33 -1.32 -24.94 7.65
N ALA A 34 -2.40 -25.70 7.93
CA ALA A 34 -2.81 -26.85 7.13
C ALA A 34 -3.02 -26.51 5.62
N SER A 35 -3.58 -25.34 5.31
CA SER A 35 -3.73 -24.88 3.92
C SER A 35 -2.39 -24.69 3.22
N THR A 36 -1.39 -24.15 3.95
CA THR A 36 -0.03 -23.96 3.44
C THR A 36 0.67 -25.30 3.24
N GLN A 37 0.51 -26.26 4.17
CA GLN A 37 1.09 -27.60 4.04
C GLN A 37 0.53 -28.35 2.83
N ARG A 38 -0.81 -28.32 2.65
CA ARG A 38 -1.46 -28.91 1.46
C ARG A 38 -0.98 -28.28 0.16
N TYR A 39 -0.83 -26.95 0.11
CA TYR A 39 -0.29 -26.27 -1.08
C TYR A 39 1.16 -26.68 -1.34
N LYS A 40 1.97 -26.78 -0.29
CA LYS A 40 3.41 -27.13 -0.35
C LYS A 40 3.61 -28.57 -0.85
N ALA A 41 2.74 -29.51 -0.49
CA ALA A 41 2.84 -30.93 -0.91
C ALA A 41 2.87 -31.10 -2.44
N SER A 42 2.24 -30.18 -3.19
CA SER A 42 2.23 -30.20 -4.67
C SER A 42 2.57 -28.81 -5.23
N ALA A 43 3.59 -28.16 -4.65
CA ALA A 43 3.87 -26.75 -4.92
C ALA A 43 4.10 -26.45 -6.41
N LEU A 44 4.95 -27.23 -7.10
CA LEU A 44 5.25 -27.01 -8.51
C LEU A 44 4.02 -27.17 -9.40
N ALA A 45 3.23 -28.21 -9.18
CA ALA A 45 1.99 -28.43 -9.93
C ALA A 45 0.94 -27.32 -9.65
N ASN A 46 0.86 -26.84 -8.41
CA ASN A 46 -0.03 -25.74 -8.04
C ASN A 46 0.42 -24.40 -8.69
N ILE A 47 1.73 -24.18 -8.80
CA ILE A 47 2.30 -22.97 -9.44
C ILE A 47 2.05 -23.06 -10.94
N ASP A 48 2.32 -24.20 -11.58
CA ASP A 48 2.07 -24.41 -13.01
C ASP A 48 0.58 -24.19 -13.35
N LYS A 49 -0.33 -24.80 -12.58
CA LYS A 49 -1.77 -24.55 -12.74
C LYS A 49 -2.15 -23.08 -12.61
N THR A 50 -1.52 -22.37 -11.66
CA THR A 50 -1.78 -20.94 -11.44
C THR A 50 -1.23 -20.11 -12.60
N HIS A 51 -0.03 -20.41 -13.08
CA HIS A 51 0.60 -19.78 -14.23
C HIS A 51 -0.28 -19.91 -15.48
N ASN A 52 -0.68 -21.15 -15.81
CA ASN A 52 -1.55 -21.41 -16.96
C ASN A 52 -2.92 -20.72 -16.84
N ALA A 53 -3.51 -20.67 -15.63
CA ALA A 53 -4.77 -19.99 -15.39
C ALA A 53 -4.65 -18.45 -15.56
N LEU A 54 -3.53 -17.86 -15.18
CA LEU A 54 -3.27 -16.42 -15.38
C LEU A 54 -3.10 -16.09 -16.85
N LEU A 55 -2.25 -16.85 -17.58
CA LEU A 55 -2.03 -16.64 -19.01
C LEU A 55 -3.29 -16.88 -19.84
N GLY A 56 -4.09 -17.87 -19.46
CA GLY A 56 -5.36 -18.20 -20.12
C GLY A 56 -6.55 -17.34 -19.67
N GLY A 57 -6.36 -16.35 -18.78
CA GLY A 57 -7.43 -15.47 -18.30
C GLY A 57 -8.52 -16.17 -17.49
N THR A 58 -8.26 -17.38 -16.96
CA THR A 58 -9.22 -18.20 -16.22
C THR A 58 -9.00 -18.18 -14.70
N PHE A 59 -8.07 -17.38 -14.24
CA PHE A 59 -7.78 -17.24 -12.82
C PHE A 59 -8.98 -16.66 -12.06
N LYS A 60 -9.36 -17.32 -10.96
CA LYS A 60 -10.45 -16.89 -10.08
C LYS A 60 -10.01 -16.93 -8.61
N SER A 61 -10.48 -15.95 -7.84
CA SER A 61 -10.35 -15.96 -6.38
C SER A 61 -11.07 -17.13 -5.78
N LYS A 62 -10.52 -17.69 -4.70
CA LYS A 62 -11.13 -18.77 -3.91
C LYS A 62 -11.94 -18.25 -2.73
N GLY A 63 -12.14 -16.91 -2.68
CA GLY A 63 -12.79 -16.27 -1.54
C GLY A 63 -11.87 -16.09 -0.34
N PHE A 64 -12.46 -15.75 0.78
CA PHE A 64 -11.74 -15.36 2.00
C PHE A 64 -11.93 -16.38 3.11
N TYR A 65 -10.92 -16.45 3.96
CA TYR A 65 -11.03 -16.97 5.31
C TYR A 65 -11.14 -15.76 6.26
N GLU A 66 -12.27 -15.62 6.92
CA GLU A 66 -12.60 -14.44 7.73
C GLU A 66 -12.41 -14.74 9.22
N PHE A 67 -11.85 -13.80 9.95
CA PHE A 67 -11.67 -13.87 11.41
C PHE A 67 -11.45 -12.49 11.99
N ASP A 68 -11.81 -12.34 13.26
CA ASP A 68 -11.60 -11.11 14.00
C ASP A 68 -10.32 -11.20 14.85
N ILE A 69 -9.62 -10.09 14.91
CA ILE A 69 -8.46 -9.89 15.81
C ILE A 69 -8.66 -8.61 16.62
N VAL A 70 -8.03 -8.55 17.77
CA VAL A 70 -7.93 -7.31 18.54
C VAL A 70 -6.53 -6.78 18.43
N GLU A 71 -6.36 -5.63 17.77
CA GLU A 71 -5.08 -4.96 17.63
C GLU A 71 -5.08 -3.64 18.41
N ARG A 72 -4.22 -3.53 19.42
CA ARG A 72 -4.13 -2.35 20.30
C ARG A 72 -5.50 -1.93 20.87
N GLY A 73 -6.30 -2.91 21.31
CA GLY A 73 -7.62 -2.70 21.88
C GLY A 73 -8.75 -2.40 20.88
N LYS A 74 -8.45 -2.38 19.58
CA LYS A 74 -9.47 -2.17 18.54
C LYS A 74 -9.78 -3.50 17.83
N PRO A 75 -11.07 -3.90 17.71
CA PRO A 75 -11.45 -5.06 16.90
C PRO A 75 -11.20 -4.75 15.42
N ARG A 76 -10.64 -5.72 14.73
CA ARG A 76 -10.42 -5.67 13.29
C ARG A 76 -10.91 -6.94 12.63
N HIS A 77 -11.76 -6.81 11.63
CA HIS A 77 -12.22 -7.91 10.80
C HIS A 77 -11.21 -8.15 9.68
N ILE A 78 -10.61 -9.33 9.62
CA ILE A 78 -9.59 -9.70 8.64
C ILE A 78 -10.17 -10.70 7.64
N ARG A 79 -10.06 -10.37 6.36
CA ARG A 79 -10.43 -11.24 5.25
C ARG A 79 -9.16 -11.76 4.57
N SER A 80 -8.71 -12.94 5.02
CA SER A 80 -7.45 -13.54 4.54
C SER A 80 -7.69 -14.35 3.28
N VAL A 81 -6.93 -14.06 2.24
CA VAL A 81 -6.99 -14.80 0.96
C VAL A 81 -6.35 -16.18 1.08
N HIS A 82 -6.79 -17.11 0.23
CA HIS A 82 -6.18 -18.44 0.13
C HIS A 82 -4.70 -18.36 -0.27
N ILE A 83 -3.88 -19.34 0.12
CA ILE A 83 -2.42 -19.34 -0.14
C ILE A 83 -2.09 -19.19 -1.64
N SER A 84 -2.85 -19.85 -2.53
CA SER A 84 -2.63 -19.71 -3.99
C SER A 84 -2.83 -18.27 -4.48
N GLU A 85 -3.84 -17.59 -3.97
CA GLU A 85 -4.10 -16.18 -4.31
C GLU A 85 -3.06 -15.26 -3.70
N ARG A 86 -2.62 -15.54 -2.46
CA ARG A 86 -1.52 -14.82 -1.81
C ARG A 86 -0.23 -14.87 -2.64
N VAL A 87 0.06 -16.01 -3.27
CA VAL A 87 1.20 -16.16 -4.18
C VAL A 87 1.06 -15.22 -5.39
N VAL A 88 -0.13 -15.16 -6.00
CA VAL A 88 -0.40 -14.28 -7.16
C VAL A 88 -0.31 -12.81 -6.75
N GLN A 89 -0.98 -12.42 -5.66
CA GLN A 89 -0.92 -11.04 -5.15
C GLN A 89 0.51 -10.63 -4.79
N ARG A 90 1.28 -11.54 -4.17
CA ARG A 90 2.68 -11.33 -3.85
C ARG A 90 3.52 -11.10 -5.10
N CYS A 91 3.34 -11.96 -6.10
CA CYS A 91 4.04 -11.87 -7.37
C CYS A 91 3.74 -10.53 -8.07
N LEU A 92 2.47 -10.18 -8.19
CA LEU A 92 2.01 -8.90 -8.75
C LEU A 92 2.62 -7.69 -8.00
N CYS A 93 2.62 -7.71 -6.67
CA CYS A 93 3.19 -6.63 -5.88
C CYS A 93 4.71 -6.55 -6.02
N ASP A 94 5.43 -7.65 -5.83
CA ASP A 94 6.89 -7.65 -5.78
C ASP A 94 7.53 -7.32 -7.14
N TYR A 95 6.92 -7.78 -8.24
CA TYR A 95 7.48 -7.66 -9.60
C TYR A 95 6.82 -6.59 -10.47
N SER A 96 5.73 -5.96 -10.04
CA SER A 96 5.07 -4.89 -10.79
C SER A 96 4.64 -3.71 -9.91
N LEU A 97 3.61 -3.84 -9.08
CA LEU A 97 2.99 -2.69 -8.41
C LEU A 97 3.97 -1.92 -7.51
N VAL A 98 4.71 -2.61 -6.65
CA VAL A 98 5.66 -1.93 -5.74
C VAL A 98 6.76 -1.21 -6.51
N PRO A 99 7.51 -1.84 -7.43
CA PRO A 99 8.56 -1.16 -8.15
C PRO A 99 8.06 -0.04 -9.07
N MET A 100 6.84 -0.14 -9.61
CA MET A 100 6.29 0.89 -10.52
C MET A 100 5.72 2.09 -9.74
N LEU A 101 4.86 1.84 -8.75
CA LEU A 101 4.22 2.91 -7.97
C LEU A 101 5.21 3.65 -7.06
N SER A 102 6.16 2.94 -6.43
CA SER A 102 7.08 3.54 -5.47
C SER A 102 8.06 4.55 -6.07
N ARG A 103 8.20 4.59 -7.41
CA ARG A 103 9.03 5.61 -8.10
C ARG A 103 8.52 7.02 -7.87
N SER A 104 7.21 7.16 -7.71
CA SER A 104 6.56 8.45 -7.49
C SER A 104 6.39 8.82 -6.02
N PHE A 105 6.68 7.90 -5.08
CA PHE A 105 6.43 8.18 -3.67
C PHE A 105 7.48 9.13 -3.09
N ILE A 106 7.02 10.02 -2.22
CA ILE A 106 7.95 10.85 -1.45
C ILE A 106 8.85 9.96 -0.57
N TYR A 107 10.08 10.44 -0.30
CA TYR A 107 11.02 9.70 0.56
C TYR A 107 10.44 9.45 1.96
N ASP A 108 9.69 10.42 2.50
CA ASP A 108 9.10 10.41 3.84
C ASP A 108 7.72 9.73 3.91
N ASN A 109 7.44 8.80 2.99
CA ASN A 109 6.38 7.82 3.13
C ASN A 109 6.97 6.60 3.83
N GLY A 110 6.60 6.37 5.09
CA GLY A 110 7.22 5.39 5.99
C GLY A 110 6.63 3.98 5.93
N ALA A 111 5.48 3.79 5.26
CA ALA A 111 4.73 2.56 5.36
C ALA A 111 5.18 1.47 4.38
N SER A 112 5.16 0.22 4.85
CA SER A 112 5.07 -1.06 4.10
C SER A 112 5.90 -1.21 2.81
N LEU A 113 7.01 -0.50 2.68
CA LEU A 113 7.99 -0.65 1.60
C LEU A 113 9.29 -1.26 2.14
N GLN A 114 10.06 -1.88 1.26
CA GLN A 114 11.35 -2.45 1.65
C GLN A 114 12.28 -1.36 2.25
N GLY A 115 12.86 -1.64 3.42
CA GLY A 115 13.70 -0.70 4.16
C GLY A 115 12.93 0.40 4.89
N LYS A 116 11.60 0.36 4.85
CA LYS A 116 10.69 1.26 5.59
C LYS A 116 9.87 0.46 6.60
N GLY A 117 9.01 1.14 7.34
CA GLY A 117 8.22 0.56 8.41
C GLY A 117 8.21 1.50 9.62
N TYR A 118 7.66 1.04 10.72
CA TYR A 118 7.50 1.83 11.94
C TYR A 118 8.82 2.48 12.43
N ASP A 119 9.90 1.71 12.49
CA ASP A 119 11.20 2.24 12.93
C ASP A 119 11.77 3.31 11.99
N PHE A 120 11.50 3.19 10.68
CA PHE A 120 11.86 4.23 9.72
C PHE A 120 11.08 5.51 10.02
N ALA A 121 9.76 5.43 10.17
CA ALA A 121 8.91 6.59 10.46
C ALA A 121 9.33 7.28 11.76
N VAL A 122 9.53 6.53 12.84
CA VAL A 122 10.01 7.06 14.12
C VAL A 122 11.36 7.77 13.96
N ARG A 123 12.33 7.16 13.29
CA ARG A 123 13.64 7.81 13.03
C ARG A 123 13.49 9.10 12.20
N ARG A 124 12.55 9.12 11.22
CA ARG A 124 12.29 10.33 10.42
C ARG A 124 11.71 11.45 11.26
N VAL A 125 10.69 11.16 12.06
CA VAL A 125 10.04 12.11 12.96
C VAL A 125 11.05 12.65 13.98
N THR A 126 11.83 11.78 14.63
CA THR A 126 12.89 12.19 15.58
C THR A 126 13.90 13.12 14.92
N ARG A 127 14.33 12.80 13.69
CA ARG A 127 15.23 13.67 12.92
C ARG A 127 14.61 15.03 12.61
N PHE A 128 13.32 15.09 12.29
CA PHE A 128 12.61 16.34 12.04
C PHE A 128 12.52 17.21 13.29
N LEU A 129 12.12 16.61 14.41
CA LEU A 129 12.08 17.30 15.70
C LEU A 129 13.45 17.84 16.11
N THR A 130 14.50 17.02 15.99
CA THR A 130 15.88 17.47 16.30
C THR A 130 16.33 18.64 15.41
N LYS A 131 16.05 18.56 14.09
CA LYS A 131 16.41 19.64 13.17
C LYS A 131 15.61 20.91 13.44
N HIS A 132 14.31 20.75 13.70
CA HIS A 132 13.44 21.86 14.05
C HIS A 132 13.90 22.55 15.34
N TYR A 133 14.20 21.77 16.38
CA TYR A 133 14.70 22.29 17.65
C TYR A 133 16.03 23.04 17.51
N ARG A 134 16.97 22.51 16.72
CA ARG A 134 18.25 23.18 16.45
C ARG A 134 18.08 24.51 15.70
N GLN A 135 17.05 24.64 14.87
CA GLN A 135 16.79 25.86 14.08
C GLN A 135 15.96 26.90 14.82
N HIS A 136 15.03 26.47 15.69
CA HIS A 136 14.00 27.31 16.25
C HIS A 136 13.78 27.15 17.77
N GLY A 137 14.61 26.34 18.44
CA GLY A 137 14.45 26.06 19.85
C GLY A 137 13.11 25.33 20.13
N ARG A 138 12.41 25.80 21.18
CA ARG A 138 11.13 25.24 21.58
C ARG A 138 9.92 25.81 20.84
N GLU A 139 10.14 26.79 20.00
CA GLU A 139 9.07 27.43 19.22
C GLU A 139 8.66 26.55 18.04
N GLY A 140 7.42 26.11 18.01
CA GLY A 140 6.88 25.35 16.90
C GLY A 140 5.57 24.66 17.22
N TYR A 141 4.95 24.16 16.16
CA TYR A 141 3.68 23.48 16.18
C TYR A 141 3.78 22.21 15.36
N ALA A 142 2.97 21.21 15.72
CA ALA A 142 2.79 20.00 14.96
C ALA A 142 1.32 19.86 14.56
N LEU A 143 1.07 19.56 13.29
CA LEU A 143 -0.21 19.09 12.79
C LEU A 143 -0.11 17.57 12.65
N VAL A 144 -0.87 16.85 13.46
CA VAL A 144 -1.08 15.40 13.36
C VAL A 144 -2.44 15.19 12.74
N PHE A 145 -2.54 14.30 11.78
CA PHE A 145 -3.80 13.94 11.13
C PHE A 145 -3.84 12.46 10.82
N ASP A 146 -5.03 11.92 10.68
CA ASP A 146 -5.28 10.56 10.21
C ASP A 146 -6.48 10.53 9.25
N PHE A 147 -6.54 9.47 8.42
CA PHE A 147 -7.69 9.24 7.54
C PHE A 147 -8.70 8.35 8.24
N SER A 148 -9.95 8.84 8.31
CA SER A 148 -11.02 8.14 9.01
C SER A 148 -11.44 6.88 8.27
N LYS A 149 -11.39 5.72 8.96
CA LYS A 149 -11.79 4.40 8.42
C LYS A 149 -11.20 4.14 7.03
N TYR A 150 -9.92 4.48 6.86
CA TYR A 150 -9.27 4.58 5.55
C TYR A 150 -9.42 3.33 4.68
N PHE A 151 -9.16 2.15 5.25
CA PHE A 151 -9.30 0.89 4.53
C PHE A 151 -10.76 0.53 4.21
N ASP A 152 -11.72 1.00 4.99
CA ASP A 152 -13.13 0.66 4.80
C ASP A 152 -13.84 1.61 3.81
N THR A 153 -13.32 2.85 3.64
CA THR A 153 -14.05 3.91 2.92
C THR A 153 -13.30 4.49 1.72
N ALA A 154 -12.10 3.99 1.41
CA ALA A 154 -11.34 4.45 0.24
C ALA A 154 -12.11 4.19 -1.06
N GLN A 155 -12.28 5.23 -1.87
CA GLN A 155 -12.99 5.13 -3.14
C GLN A 155 -12.12 4.41 -4.19
N HIS A 156 -12.69 3.44 -4.91
CA HIS A 156 -11.96 2.63 -5.90
C HIS A 156 -11.48 3.44 -7.11
N ALA A 157 -12.31 4.36 -7.63
CA ALA A 157 -11.96 5.10 -8.85
C ALA A 157 -10.64 5.89 -8.77
N PRO A 158 -10.31 6.62 -7.66
CA PRO A 158 -9.00 7.24 -7.52
C PRO A 158 -7.85 6.24 -7.41
N VAL A 159 -8.08 5.09 -6.75
CA VAL A 159 -7.09 4.01 -6.63
C VAL A 159 -6.76 3.43 -8.00
N PHE A 160 -7.77 3.07 -8.79
CA PHE A 160 -7.59 2.50 -10.12
C PHE A 160 -6.86 3.47 -11.05
N ARG A 161 -7.25 4.75 -11.05
CA ARG A 161 -6.50 5.79 -11.77
C ARG A 161 -5.03 5.91 -11.36
N ALA A 162 -4.70 5.66 -10.10
CA ALA A 162 -3.30 5.69 -9.65
C ALA A 162 -2.51 4.48 -10.18
N ILE A 163 -3.13 3.31 -10.25
CA ILE A 163 -2.54 2.09 -10.81
C ILE A 163 -2.37 2.21 -12.34
N GLU A 164 -3.41 2.62 -13.07
CA GLU A 164 -3.37 2.87 -14.51
C GLU A 164 -2.23 3.81 -14.93
N LYS A 165 -2.08 4.92 -14.20
CA LYS A 165 -1.03 5.91 -14.45
C LYS A 165 0.39 5.40 -14.18
N SER A 166 0.56 4.23 -13.58
CA SER A 166 1.87 3.64 -13.36
C SER A 166 2.52 3.11 -14.65
N GLY A 167 1.73 2.93 -15.72
CA GLY A 167 2.21 2.46 -17.03
C GLY A 167 2.52 0.97 -17.08
N ILE A 168 1.84 0.17 -16.26
CA ILE A 168 1.88 -1.31 -16.35
C ILE A 168 0.88 -1.83 -17.39
N ASP A 169 1.05 -3.08 -17.82
CA ASP A 169 0.14 -3.79 -18.75
C ASP A 169 -1.32 -3.74 -18.24
N ASP A 170 -2.26 -3.50 -19.15
CA ASP A 170 -3.70 -3.39 -18.82
C ASP A 170 -4.24 -4.64 -18.12
N ARG A 171 -3.69 -5.82 -18.40
CA ARG A 171 -4.06 -7.07 -17.70
C ARG A 171 -3.61 -7.06 -16.24
N LEU A 172 -2.46 -6.42 -15.91
CA LEU A 172 -2.01 -6.22 -14.53
C LEU A 172 -2.89 -5.20 -13.80
N VAL A 173 -3.33 -4.14 -14.51
CA VAL A 173 -4.33 -3.19 -14.00
C VAL A 173 -5.62 -3.91 -13.67
N ALA A 174 -6.18 -4.63 -14.64
CA ALA A 174 -7.45 -5.37 -14.49
C ALA A 174 -7.39 -6.40 -13.35
N LEU A 175 -6.27 -7.11 -13.21
CA LEU A 175 -6.08 -8.08 -12.13
C LEU A 175 -5.96 -7.38 -10.75
N SER A 176 -5.33 -6.21 -10.69
CA SER A 176 -5.25 -5.40 -9.47
C SER A 176 -6.63 -4.90 -9.03
N GLU A 177 -7.42 -4.39 -9.97
CA GLU A 177 -8.81 -4.01 -9.74
C GLU A 177 -9.67 -5.19 -9.27
N TYR A 178 -9.52 -6.34 -9.93
CA TYR A 178 -10.23 -7.56 -9.56
C TYR A 178 -9.98 -7.93 -8.09
N PHE A 179 -8.71 -7.92 -7.64
CA PHE A 179 -8.38 -8.22 -6.24
C PHE A 179 -8.97 -7.19 -5.26
N ILE A 180 -9.00 -5.92 -5.62
CA ILE A 180 -9.60 -4.88 -4.79
C ILE A 180 -11.12 -5.04 -4.74
N LYS A 181 -11.78 -5.23 -5.88
CA LYS A 181 -13.23 -5.42 -5.99
C LYS A 181 -13.74 -6.68 -5.27
N CYS A 182 -12.90 -7.71 -5.08
CA CYS A 182 -13.26 -8.88 -4.26
C CYS A 182 -13.60 -8.51 -2.80
N PHE A 183 -13.15 -7.36 -2.30
CA PHE A 183 -13.46 -6.91 -0.93
C PHE A 183 -14.77 -6.13 -0.81
N GLY A 184 -15.35 -5.66 -1.89
CA GLY A 184 -16.60 -4.90 -1.95
C GLY A 184 -16.55 -3.81 -3.02
N ASP A 185 -17.54 -2.94 -3.03
CA ASP A 185 -17.67 -1.84 -3.98
C ASP A 185 -16.90 -0.58 -3.55
N GLU A 186 -16.56 -0.49 -2.27
CA GLU A 186 -15.68 0.53 -1.69
C GLU A 186 -14.73 -0.10 -0.68
N GLY A 187 -13.69 0.63 -0.31
CA GLY A 187 -12.68 0.17 0.64
C GLY A 187 -11.61 -0.70 -0.02
N LEU A 188 -10.54 -0.92 0.73
CA LEU A 188 -9.36 -1.65 0.25
C LEU A 188 -9.18 -3.03 0.88
N GLY A 189 -9.99 -3.38 1.85
CA GLY A 189 -9.95 -4.68 2.54
C GLY A 189 -8.63 -4.98 3.27
N LEU A 190 -8.74 -5.36 4.52
CA LEU A 190 -7.59 -5.78 5.32
C LEU A 190 -7.24 -7.25 5.02
N GLY A 191 -5.97 -7.50 4.66
CA GLY A 191 -5.45 -8.86 4.39
C GLY A 191 -4.94 -9.09 2.96
N SER A 192 -5.08 -8.11 2.06
CA SER A 192 -4.55 -8.11 0.69
C SER A 192 -3.27 -7.27 0.58
N GLN A 193 -2.24 -7.80 -0.10
CA GLN A 193 -1.03 -7.02 -0.41
C GLN A 193 -1.30 -5.95 -1.47
N VAL A 194 -2.17 -6.24 -2.44
CA VAL A 194 -2.59 -5.26 -3.46
C VAL A 194 -3.29 -4.09 -2.80
N SER A 195 -4.19 -4.34 -1.84
CA SER A 195 -4.85 -3.29 -1.05
C SER A 195 -3.85 -2.44 -0.25
N GLN A 196 -2.81 -3.05 0.32
CA GLN A 196 -1.79 -2.31 1.06
C GLN A 196 -0.99 -1.35 0.18
N ILE A 197 -0.53 -1.78 -1.00
CA ILE A 197 0.22 -0.88 -1.89
C ILE A 197 -0.70 0.19 -2.50
N ALA A 198 -1.95 -0.14 -2.78
CA ALA A 198 -2.96 0.81 -3.22
C ALA A 198 -3.24 1.89 -2.16
N ALA A 199 -3.33 1.51 -0.88
CA ALA A 199 -3.47 2.44 0.24
C ALA A 199 -2.27 3.38 0.39
N ILE A 200 -1.06 2.95 0.06
CA ILE A 200 0.11 3.82 0.04
C ILE A 200 0.06 4.78 -1.16
N ALA A 201 -0.39 4.30 -2.31
CA ALA A 201 -0.38 5.05 -3.57
C ALA A 201 -1.49 6.12 -3.64
N LEU A 202 -2.66 5.87 -3.08
CA LEU A 202 -3.82 6.76 -3.17
C LEU A 202 -3.53 8.19 -2.68
N PRO A 203 -2.89 8.43 -1.51
CA PRO A 203 -2.59 9.78 -1.03
C PRO A 203 -1.33 10.42 -1.66
N ASN A 204 -0.69 9.78 -2.63
CA ASN A 204 0.60 10.24 -3.17
C ASN A 204 0.56 11.68 -3.71
N LYS A 205 -0.56 12.10 -4.34
CA LYS A 205 -0.72 13.49 -4.79
C LYS A 205 -0.82 14.47 -3.63
N ILE A 206 -1.43 14.06 -2.52
CA ILE A 206 -1.50 14.85 -1.29
C ILE A 206 -0.09 15.02 -0.73
N ASP A 207 0.69 13.94 -0.68
CA ASP A 207 2.08 13.95 -0.22
C ASP A 207 2.92 14.96 -1.02
N HIS A 208 2.82 14.91 -2.35
CA HIS A 208 3.52 15.84 -3.24
C HIS A 208 3.04 17.28 -3.07
N TYR A 209 1.74 17.51 -2.93
CA TYR A 209 1.25 18.85 -2.71
C TYR A 209 1.83 19.46 -1.43
N ILE A 210 1.85 18.71 -0.34
CA ILE A 210 2.43 19.16 0.95
C ILE A 210 3.94 19.38 0.80
N LYS A 211 4.67 18.46 0.18
CA LYS A 211 6.14 18.56 0.03
C LYS A 211 6.58 19.62 -0.98
N ASP A 212 5.98 19.60 -2.16
CA ASP A 212 6.52 20.30 -3.32
C ASP A 212 5.84 21.66 -3.53
N VAL A 213 4.52 21.76 -3.28
CA VAL A 213 3.76 23.01 -3.41
C VAL A 213 3.84 23.84 -2.14
N LEU A 214 3.44 23.28 -1.00
CA LEU A 214 3.47 23.97 0.29
C LEU A 214 4.88 24.02 0.92
N ARG A 215 5.85 23.32 0.32
CA ARG A 215 7.25 23.31 0.75
C ARG A 215 7.47 22.89 2.20
N MET A 216 6.63 21.96 2.71
CA MET A 216 6.72 21.46 4.07
C MET A 216 7.82 20.43 4.22
N LYS A 217 9.02 20.87 4.64
CA LYS A 217 10.22 20.02 4.77
C LYS A 217 10.05 18.90 5.81
N PHE A 218 9.37 19.18 6.91
CA PHE A 218 9.16 18.28 8.02
C PHE A 218 7.77 17.65 7.97
N TYR A 219 7.53 16.86 6.93
CA TYR A 219 6.33 16.08 6.71
C TYR A 219 6.68 14.61 6.56
N GLU A 220 6.00 13.75 7.27
CA GLU A 220 6.09 12.29 7.17
C GLU A 220 4.68 11.70 7.20
N ARG A 221 4.46 10.61 6.44
CA ARG A 221 3.22 9.85 6.45
C ARG A 221 3.49 8.36 6.64
N TYR A 222 2.76 7.75 7.56
CA TYR A 222 2.73 6.30 7.77
C TYR A 222 1.32 5.77 7.55
N MET A 223 1.04 5.20 6.36
CA MET A 223 -0.31 4.78 5.92
C MET A 223 -1.31 5.96 5.98
N ASP A 224 -2.25 5.88 6.89
CA ASP A 224 -3.30 6.87 7.19
C ASP A 224 -2.86 7.98 8.15
N ASP A 225 -1.81 7.74 8.93
CA ASP A 225 -1.28 8.71 9.89
C ASP A 225 -0.28 9.68 9.22
N GLY A 226 -0.41 10.97 9.48
CA GLY A 226 0.53 11.97 9.00
C GLY A 226 0.94 12.99 10.04
N LEU A 227 2.17 13.50 9.93
CA LEU A 227 2.73 14.53 10.81
C LEU A 227 3.42 15.62 9.99
N ILE A 228 3.06 16.87 10.28
CA ILE A 228 3.71 18.06 9.72
C ILE A 228 4.21 18.95 10.86
N ILE A 229 5.47 19.38 10.82
CA ILE A 229 6.05 20.27 11.83
C ILE A 229 6.41 21.60 11.18
N SER A 230 6.03 22.72 11.82
CA SER A 230 6.34 24.07 11.38
C SER A 230 6.44 25.03 12.55
N ARG A 231 7.26 26.10 12.40
CA ARG A 231 7.26 27.24 13.31
C ARG A 231 6.00 28.09 13.14
N SER A 232 5.40 28.14 11.94
CA SER A 232 4.22 28.96 11.65
C SER A 232 2.95 28.13 11.80
N LYS A 233 2.06 28.59 12.68
CA LYS A 233 0.72 28.03 12.84
C LYS A 233 -0.17 28.30 11.62
N GLU A 234 0.05 29.42 10.95
CA GLU A 234 -0.65 29.82 9.72
C GLU A 234 -0.34 28.83 8.60
N LYS A 235 0.93 28.44 8.41
CA LYS A 235 1.31 27.41 7.44
C LYS A 235 0.68 26.05 7.73
N LEU A 236 0.53 25.67 9.00
CA LEU A 236 -0.15 24.42 9.35
C LEU A 236 -1.66 24.50 9.09
N ARG A 237 -2.29 25.67 9.28
CA ARG A 237 -3.68 25.89 8.88
C ARG A 237 -3.87 25.81 7.37
N GLU A 238 -2.94 26.36 6.59
CA GLU A 238 -2.92 26.22 5.13
C GLU A 238 -2.80 24.73 4.73
N CYS A 239 -1.89 23.97 5.38
CA CYS A 239 -1.77 22.53 5.17
C CYS A 239 -3.08 21.79 5.48
N LEU A 240 -3.74 22.12 6.60
CA LEU A 240 -5.01 21.49 6.97
C LEU A 240 -6.12 21.80 5.96
N ALA A 241 -6.21 23.05 5.47
CA ALA A 241 -7.17 23.41 4.43
C ALA A 241 -6.91 22.64 3.12
N ALA A 242 -5.63 22.53 2.74
CA ALA A 242 -5.24 21.74 1.57
C ALA A 242 -5.54 20.24 1.74
N LEU A 243 -5.27 19.67 2.93
CA LEU A 243 -5.62 18.29 3.26
C LEU A 243 -7.12 18.03 3.09
N ARG A 244 -7.97 18.86 3.67
CA ARG A 244 -9.43 18.75 3.54
C ARG A 244 -9.89 18.72 2.09
N ARG A 245 -9.44 19.68 1.29
CA ARG A 245 -9.77 19.78 -0.12
C ARG A 245 -9.28 18.56 -0.91
N LEU A 246 -8.00 18.21 -0.80
CA LEU A 246 -7.39 17.12 -1.56
C LEU A 246 -7.92 15.75 -1.14
N CYS A 247 -8.19 15.54 0.14
CA CYS A 247 -8.83 14.31 0.60
C CYS A 247 -10.21 14.15 -0.01
N ALA A 248 -11.03 15.19 -0.03
CA ALA A 248 -12.34 15.17 -0.68
C ALA A 248 -12.24 14.87 -2.19
N GLU A 249 -11.30 15.50 -2.91
CA GLU A 249 -11.04 15.27 -4.34
C GLU A 249 -10.60 13.82 -4.65
N HIS A 250 -9.95 13.14 -3.69
CA HIS A 250 -9.44 11.79 -3.85
C HIS A 250 -10.28 10.71 -3.15
N GLY A 251 -11.48 11.08 -2.65
CA GLY A 251 -12.37 10.13 -1.98
C GLY A 251 -11.80 9.58 -0.67
N ILE A 252 -10.99 10.37 0.02
CA ILE A 252 -10.41 10.04 1.32
C ILE A 252 -11.15 10.85 2.39
N LYS A 253 -11.54 10.23 3.49
CA LYS A 253 -12.17 10.92 4.63
C LYS A 253 -11.08 11.31 5.63
N LEU A 254 -10.90 12.62 5.86
CA LEU A 254 -10.04 13.12 6.92
C LEU A 254 -10.74 12.99 8.27
N ASN A 255 -10.03 12.59 9.33
CA ASN A 255 -10.55 12.61 10.68
C ASN A 255 -10.52 14.06 11.20
N GLU A 256 -11.68 14.56 11.64
CA GLU A 256 -11.86 15.95 12.11
C GLU A 256 -11.80 16.08 13.65
N LYS A 257 -11.34 15.05 14.37
CA LYS A 257 -11.22 15.06 15.82
C LYS A 257 -9.96 15.75 16.31
#